data_73b6c9399d1e316d7b62b589f5232fa5
#
_entry.id   73b6c9399d1e316d7b62b589f5232fa5
#
_cell.length_a   1.000
_cell.length_b   1.000
_cell.length_c   1.000
_cell.angle_alpha   90.00
_cell.angle_beta   90.00
_cell.angle_gamma   90.00
#
_symmetry.space_group_name_H-M   'P 1'
#
loop_
_entity.id
_entity.type
_entity.pdbx_description
1 polymer ?
#
loop_
_entity_poly.entity_id
_entity_poly.type
_entity_poly.pdbx_seq_one_letter_code
_entity_poly.pdbx_strand_id
1 'polypeptide(L)'
;MKQIIKNIYYIGDNGCSVYLVDTQSDQGLLLIDAGMDLNMIKQIDSHGMKLKNIQHCIITHCHIDHIGICAELKRELPNIQFYGHALDAVPIEESGHDDRTAASWYGVIHEPVKLYQKFTSDTVLKLGSYDFQCIHTPGHTPGSISVLVESEGKKVLFGQDLHGPFNEGFLSNLQDYQMSMQKLLDLQADILCEGHFGIFQPASQVRQYIETHKHQNQTQFI
;
A
#
# COMPACT_ATOMS: atom_id res chain seq x y z
N MET A 1 2.45 11.66 -13.28
CA MET A 1 3.43 11.23 -12.28
C MET A 1 4.08 12.46 -11.63
N LYS A 2 4.31 12.46 -10.31
CA LYS A 2 4.92 13.57 -9.55
C LYS A 2 5.99 12.98 -8.61
N GLN A 3 7.20 13.52 -8.64
CA GLN A 3 8.23 13.16 -7.67
C GLN A 3 7.90 13.76 -6.29
N ILE A 4 7.93 12.92 -5.26
CA ILE A 4 7.69 13.30 -3.86
C ILE A 4 9.01 13.70 -3.21
N ILE A 5 9.98 12.82 -3.31
CA ILE A 5 11.36 12.96 -2.90
C ILE A 5 12.23 12.11 -3.86
N LYS A 6 13.54 12.14 -3.76
CA LYS A 6 14.44 11.39 -4.64
C LYS A 6 14.02 9.92 -4.74
N ASN A 7 13.86 9.44 -5.98
CA ASN A 7 13.51 8.06 -6.34
C ASN A 7 12.13 7.58 -5.88
N ILE A 8 11.31 8.43 -5.26
CA ILE A 8 9.95 8.10 -4.81
C ILE A 8 8.95 9.01 -5.51
N TYR A 9 7.95 8.39 -6.12
CA TYR A 9 7.01 9.07 -7.01
C TYR A 9 5.56 8.68 -6.67
N TYR A 10 4.67 9.64 -6.79
CA TYR A 10 3.24 9.43 -6.92
C TYR A 10 2.91 9.25 -8.39
N ILE A 11 2.33 8.11 -8.75
CA ILE A 11 1.96 7.82 -10.14
C ILE A 11 0.63 8.48 -10.48
N GLY A 12 -0.37 8.29 -9.64
CA GLY A 12 -1.73 8.75 -9.82
C GLY A 12 -2.68 8.08 -8.83
N ASP A 13 -3.96 8.38 -9.01
CA ASP A 13 -5.05 7.83 -8.24
C ASP A 13 -6.08 7.24 -9.21
N ASN A 14 -6.40 5.97 -9.02
CA ASN A 14 -7.52 5.29 -9.66
C ASN A 14 -8.03 4.19 -8.72
N GLY A 15 -8.99 4.57 -7.88
CA GLY A 15 -9.42 3.79 -6.73
C GLY A 15 -8.58 4.10 -5.50
N CYS A 16 -7.24 3.94 -5.58
CA CYS A 16 -6.30 4.37 -4.56
C CYS A 16 -5.09 5.11 -5.15
N SER A 17 -4.34 5.79 -4.30
CA SER A 17 -3.05 6.39 -4.64
C SER A 17 -1.99 5.32 -4.83
N VAL A 18 -1.36 5.28 -6.01
CA VAL A 18 -0.29 4.34 -6.33
C VAL A 18 1.05 5.05 -6.31
N TYR A 19 2.02 4.43 -5.64
CA TYR A 19 3.37 4.97 -5.53
C TYR A 19 4.40 4.07 -6.19
N LEU A 20 5.47 4.68 -6.68
CA LEU A 20 6.58 4.01 -7.34
C LEU A 20 7.89 4.39 -6.67
N VAL A 21 8.73 3.40 -6.41
CA VAL A 21 10.09 3.62 -5.93
C VAL A 21 11.08 3.03 -6.94
N ASP A 22 12.03 3.85 -7.37
CA ASP A 22 13.18 3.38 -8.14
C ASP A 22 14.24 2.88 -7.15
N THR A 23 14.50 1.57 -7.17
CA THR A 23 15.43 0.93 -6.24
C THR A 23 16.90 1.28 -6.50
N GLN A 24 17.19 1.98 -7.57
CA GLN A 24 18.54 2.35 -8.02
C GLN A 24 19.47 1.14 -8.19
N SER A 25 18.89 0.03 -8.69
CA SER A 25 19.63 -1.23 -8.88
C SER A 25 19.00 -2.05 -10.02
N ASP A 26 19.61 -3.20 -10.31
CA ASP A 26 19.10 -4.22 -11.24
C ASP A 26 17.79 -4.88 -10.75
N GLN A 27 17.41 -4.66 -9.50
CA GLN A 27 16.10 -5.07 -8.96
C GLN A 27 14.94 -4.17 -9.42
N GLY A 28 15.23 -3.14 -10.22
CA GLY A 28 14.24 -2.36 -10.95
C GLY A 28 13.36 -1.47 -10.08
N LEU A 29 12.07 -1.45 -10.41
CA LEU A 29 11.08 -0.57 -9.79
C LEU A 29 10.17 -1.37 -8.86
N LEU A 30 9.78 -0.73 -7.76
CA LEU A 30 8.82 -1.24 -6.79
C LEU A 30 7.54 -0.39 -6.83
N LEU A 31 6.38 -1.03 -6.92
CA LEU A 31 5.08 -0.42 -6.65
C LEU A 31 4.69 -0.59 -5.18
N ILE A 32 4.05 0.43 -4.62
CA ILE A 32 3.25 0.32 -3.40
C ILE A 32 1.80 0.43 -3.85
N ASP A 33 1.09 -0.69 -3.75
CA ASP A 33 -0.22 -0.98 -4.33
C ASP A 33 -0.28 -0.84 -5.87
N ALA A 34 -1.40 -1.23 -6.44
CA ALA A 34 -1.55 -1.33 -7.89
C ALA A 34 -2.71 -0.49 -8.46
N GLY A 35 -3.72 -0.18 -7.65
CA GLY A 35 -4.89 0.55 -8.14
C GLY A 35 -5.83 -0.31 -8.99
N MET A 36 -6.66 0.34 -9.81
CA MET A 36 -7.67 -0.29 -10.65
C MET A 36 -7.50 -0.03 -12.15
N ASP A 37 -6.45 0.68 -12.58
CA ASP A 37 -6.22 1.01 -13.99
C ASP A 37 -4.75 0.86 -14.39
N LEU A 38 -4.47 -0.16 -15.21
CA LEU A 38 -3.15 -0.41 -15.73
C LEU A 38 -2.62 0.75 -16.60
N ASN A 39 -3.50 1.49 -17.28
CA ASN A 39 -3.06 2.62 -18.11
C ASN A 39 -2.46 3.74 -17.25
N MET A 40 -2.95 3.91 -16.02
CA MET A 40 -2.35 4.83 -15.06
C MET A 40 -0.89 4.44 -14.75
N ILE A 41 -0.60 3.14 -14.59
CA ILE A 41 0.78 2.69 -14.36
C ILE A 41 1.61 2.81 -15.64
N LYS A 42 1.07 2.45 -16.81
CA LYS A 42 1.77 2.54 -18.10
C LYS A 42 2.25 3.96 -18.43
N GLN A 43 1.65 5.00 -17.87
CA GLN A 43 2.09 6.39 -18.09
C GLN A 43 3.53 6.66 -17.62
N ILE A 44 4.12 5.82 -16.74
CA ILE A 44 5.52 5.97 -16.31
C ILE A 44 6.49 5.96 -17.48
N ASP A 45 6.15 5.28 -18.59
CA ASP A 45 6.97 5.24 -19.80
C ASP A 45 7.20 6.63 -20.39
N SER A 46 6.21 7.51 -20.31
CA SER A 46 6.31 8.90 -20.77
C SER A 46 7.24 9.76 -19.90
N HIS A 47 7.60 9.28 -18.71
CA HIS A 47 8.50 9.95 -17.77
C HIS A 47 9.90 9.33 -17.73
N GLY A 48 10.25 8.51 -18.74
CA GLY A 48 11.58 7.91 -18.88
C GLY A 48 11.80 6.63 -18.06
N MET A 49 10.83 6.21 -17.26
CA MET A 49 10.82 4.90 -16.62
C MET A 49 10.16 3.88 -17.54
N LYS A 50 10.40 2.61 -17.32
CA LYS A 50 9.84 1.57 -18.18
C LYS A 50 8.96 0.62 -17.38
N LEU A 51 7.73 0.39 -17.84
CA LEU A 51 6.82 -0.56 -17.25
C LEU A 51 7.49 -1.92 -17.00
N LYS A 52 8.23 -2.43 -17.98
CA LYS A 52 8.96 -3.70 -17.88
C LYS A 52 10.02 -3.78 -16.78
N ASN A 53 10.41 -2.65 -16.20
CA ASN A 53 11.35 -2.59 -15.09
C ASN A 53 10.66 -2.70 -13.72
N ILE A 54 9.33 -2.73 -13.67
CA ILE A 54 8.60 -3.04 -12.45
C ILE A 54 8.78 -4.52 -12.16
N GLN A 55 9.47 -4.85 -11.07
CA GLN A 55 9.76 -6.22 -10.67
C GLN A 55 9.09 -6.57 -9.34
N HIS A 56 8.65 -5.58 -8.58
CA HIS A 56 8.12 -5.75 -7.24
C HIS A 56 6.84 -4.94 -7.05
N CYS A 57 5.91 -5.47 -6.24
CA CYS A 57 4.72 -4.76 -5.76
C CYS A 57 4.45 -5.18 -4.32
N ILE A 58 4.51 -4.24 -3.39
CA ILE A 58 4.04 -4.45 -2.03
C ILE A 58 2.55 -4.09 -2.00
N ILE A 59 1.72 -5.06 -1.65
CA ILE A 59 0.29 -4.91 -1.42
C ILE A 59 0.10 -4.59 0.06
N THR A 60 -0.47 -3.43 0.35
CA THR A 60 -0.66 -2.97 1.73
C THR A 60 -1.80 -3.70 2.42
N HIS A 61 -2.87 -4.01 1.70
CA HIS A 61 -4.01 -4.80 2.18
C HIS A 61 -4.86 -5.33 1.01
N CYS A 62 -5.90 -6.11 1.30
CA CYS A 62 -6.62 -6.89 0.31
C CYS A 62 -7.76 -6.18 -0.42
N HIS A 63 -8.03 -4.88 -0.21
CA HIS A 63 -9.12 -4.20 -0.90
C HIS A 63 -8.87 -4.06 -2.39
N ILE A 64 -9.95 -4.17 -3.16
CA ILE A 64 -9.89 -4.27 -4.62
C ILE A 64 -9.27 -3.04 -5.29
N ASP A 65 -9.46 -1.86 -4.73
CA ASP A 65 -8.88 -0.63 -5.24
C ASP A 65 -7.35 -0.56 -5.05
N HIS A 66 -6.77 -1.41 -4.18
CA HIS A 66 -5.33 -1.59 -4.00
C HIS A 66 -4.75 -2.73 -4.85
N ILE A 67 -5.57 -3.76 -5.15
CA ILE A 67 -5.11 -4.98 -5.82
C ILE A 67 -5.75 -5.21 -7.20
N GLY A 68 -6.64 -4.34 -7.64
CA GLY A 68 -7.54 -4.57 -8.76
C GLY A 68 -6.85 -4.99 -10.05
N ILE A 69 -5.69 -4.42 -10.35
CA ILE A 69 -4.94 -4.76 -11.56
C ILE A 69 -3.76 -5.73 -11.34
N CYS A 70 -3.60 -6.29 -10.15
CA CYS A 70 -2.46 -7.18 -9.86
C CYS A 70 -2.38 -8.37 -10.83
N ALA A 71 -3.51 -9.00 -11.14
CA ALA A 71 -3.55 -10.10 -12.09
C ALA A 71 -3.22 -9.64 -13.52
N GLU A 72 -3.67 -8.47 -13.93
CA GLU A 72 -3.33 -7.86 -15.22
C GLU A 72 -1.83 -7.51 -15.29
N LEU A 73 -1.28 -6.92 -14.22
CA LEU A 73 0.17 -6.69 -14.09
C LEU A 73 0.96 -7.99 -14.19
N LYS A 74 0.48 -9.09 -13.58
CA LYS A 74 1.14 -10.40 -13.67
C LYS A 74 1.16 -10.94 -15.10
N ARG A 75 0.12 -10.69 -15.90
CA ARG A 75 0.10 -11.07 -17.32
C ARG A 75 1.09 -10.25 -18.16
N GLU A 76 1.16 -8.94 -17.93
CA GLU A 76 2.09 -8.04 -18.62
C GLU A 76 3.54 -8.25 -18.18
N LEU A 77 3.75 -8.54 -16.91
CA LEU A 77 5.05 -8.68 -16.25
C LEU A 77 5.14 -10.04 -15.53
N PRO A 78 5.38 -11.15 -16.28
CA PRO A 78 5.32 -12.50 -15.68
C PRO A 78 6.25 -12.75 -14.50
N ASN A 79 7.33 -11.97 -14.38
CA ASN A 79 8.31 -12.08 -13.31
C ASN A 79 8.05 -11.16 -12.11
N ILE A 80 7.02 -10.30 -12.15
CA ILE A 80 6.69 -9.43 -11.02
C ILE A 80 6.43 -10.25 -9.76
N GLN A 81 6.96 -9.79 -8.64
CA GLN A 81 6.82 -10.39 -7.32
C GLN A 81 5.89 -9.55 -6.45
N PHE A 82 4.82 -10.16 -5.95
CA PHE A 82 3.89 -9.52 -5.04
C PHE A 82 4.20 -9.90 -3.60
N TYR A 83 4.17 -8.92 -2.70
CA TYR A 83 4.40 -9.07 -1.27
C TYR A 83 3.18 -8.58 -0.52
N GLY A 84 2.80 -9.23 0.56
CA GLY A 84 1.69 -8.82 1.41
C GLY A 84 1.67 -9.59 2.71
N HIS A 85 0.78 -9.24 3.61
CA HIS A 85 0.68 -9.93 4.89
C HIS A 85 -0.13 -11.23 4.77
N ALA A 86 0.27 -12.25 5.55
CA ALA A 86 -0.35 -13.58 5.50
C ALA A 86 -1.85 -13.58 5.87
N LEU A 87 -2.30 -12.64 6.72
CA LEU A 87 -3.69 -12.55 7.14
C LEU A 87 -4.63 -12.05 6.02
N ASP A 88 -4.09 -11.31 5.04
CA ASP A 88 -4.84 -10.88 3.85
C ASP A 88 -4.57 -11.76 2.62
N ALA A 89 -3.76 -12.83 2.77
CA ALA A 89 -3.37 -13.65 1.63
C ALA A 89 -4.54 -14.40 0.98
N VAL A 90 -5.50 -14.88 1.78
CA VAL A 90 -6.66 -15.63 1.24
C VAL A 90 -7.49 -14.77 0.29
N PRO A 91 -7.98 -13.56 0.67
CA PRO A 91 -8.73 -12.73 -0.26
C PRO A 91 -7.93 -12.26 -1.47
N ILE A 92 -6.59 -12.19 -1.39
CA ILE A 92 -5.74 -11.82 -2.54
C ILE A 92 -5.52 -13.00 -3.49
N GLU A 93 -5.36 -14.21 -2.95
CA GLU A 93 -4.88 -15.37 -3.73
C GLU A 93 -5.96 -16.32 -4.20
N GLU A 94 -7.19 -16.21 -3.67
CA GLU A 94 -8.28 -17.11 -4.00
C GLU A 94 -9.36 -16.42 -4.82
N SER A 95 -9.93 -17.17 -5.77
CA SER A 95 -11.06 -16.71 -6.57
C SER A 95 -12.35 -16.88 -5.78
N GLY A 96 -13.31 -16.01 -6.03
CA GLY A 96 -14.63 -16.08 -5.43
C GLY A 96 -15.08 -14.75 -4.84
N HIS A 97 -16.22 -14.79 -4.17
CA HIS A 97 -16.74 -13.64 -3.47
C HIS A 97 -16.17 -13.66 -2.05
N ASP A 98 -15.33 -12.70 -1.74
CA ASP A 98 -14.81 -12.46 -0.40
C ASP A 98 -15.04 -11.00 -0.04
N ASP A 99 -15.89 -10.75 0.95
CA ASP A 99 -16.29 -9.40 1.37
C ASP A 99 -15.07 -8.56 1.81
N ARG A 100 -14.01 -9.22 2.28
CA ARG A 100 -12.77 -8.55 2.67
C ARG A 100 -12.10 -7.79 1.53
N THR A 101 -12.38 -8.15 0.27
CA THR A 101 -11.83 -7.43 -0.89
C THR A 101 -12.54 -6.13 -1.19
N ALA A 102 -13.71 -5.88 -0.61
CA ALA A 102 -14.59 -4.77 -0.98
C ALA A 102 -14.98 -4.73 -2.47
N ALA A 103 -14.75 -5.80 -3.24
CA ALA A 103 -14.98 -5.81 -4.70
C ALA A 103 -16.43 -5.51 -5.07
N SER A 104 -17.38 -5.92 -4.24
CA SER A 104 -18.80 -5.64 -4.42
C SER A 104 -19.14 -4.15 -4.35
N TRP A 105 -18.39 -3.35 -3.59
CA TRP A 105 -18.58 -1.90 -3.48
C TRP A 105 -18.25 -1.18 -4.79
N TYR A 106 -17.35 -1.75 -5.57
CA TYR A 106 -16.92 -1.24 -6.88
C TYR A 106 -17.66 -1.92 -8.05
N GLY A 107 -18.51 -2.93 -7.77
CA GLY A 107 -19.23 -3.67 -8.80
C GLY A 107 -18.31 -4.50 -9.72
N VAL A 108 -17.17 -4.93 -9.22
CA VAL A 108 -16.17 -5.71 -9.97
C VAL A 108 -15.96 -7.10 -9.37
N ILE A 109 -15.35 -7.99 -10.13
CA ILE A 109 -14.93 -9.32 -9.67
C ILE A 109 -13.43 -9.29 -9.46
N HIS A 110 -12.98 -9.73 -8.29
CA HIS A 110 -11.57 -9.89 -8.00
C HIS A 110 -10.97 -11.03 -8.83
N GLU A 111 -9.88 -10.74 -9.52
CA GLU A 111 -9.04 -11.76 -10.16
C GLU A 111 -7.80 -12.01 -9.29
N PRO A 112 -7.62 -13.25 -8.77
CA PRO A 112 -6.61 -13.53 -7.78
C PRO A 112 -5.19 -13.51 -8.34
N VAL A 113 -4.24 -13.18 -7.47
CA VAL A 113 -2.81 -13.25 -7.77
C VAL A 113 -2.07 -13.90 -6.61
N LYS A 114 -1.04 -14.72 -6.92
CA LYS A 114 -0.24 -15.36 -5.87
C LYS A 114 0.81 -14.41 -5.32
N LEU A 115 0.89 -14.34 -3.99
CA LEU A 115 1.96 -13.64 -3.29
C LEU A 115 3.26 -14.45 -3.39
N TYR A 116 4.33 -13.77 -3.78
CA TYR A 116 5.68 -14.33 -3.78
C TYR A 116 6.18 -14.55 -2.35
N GLN A 117 5.90 -13.58 -1.47
CA GLN A 117 6.23 -13.67 -0.05
C GLN A 117 5.08 -13.13 0.80
N LYS A 118 4.77 -13.87 1.87
CA LYS A 118 3.77 -13.52 2.87
C LYS A 118 4.46 -13.13 4.17
N PHE A 119 4.26 -11.90 4.61
CA PHE A 119 4.76 -11.44 5.89
C PHE A 119 3.87 -11.97 7.02
N THR A 120 4.48 -12.37 8.13
CA THR A 120 3.75 -12.81 9.34
C THR A 120 4.03 -11.92 10.55
N SER A 121 4.90 -10.95 10.37
CA SER A 121 5.32 -9.94 11.38
C SER A 121 5.97 -8.78 10.65
N ASP A 122 6.40 -7.77 11.40
CA ASP A 122 7.26 -6.71 10.87
C ASP A 122 8.48 -7.31 10.15
N THR A 123 8.70 -6.89 8.92
CA THR A 123 9.72 -7.48 8.04
C THR A 123 10.45 -6.37 7.29
N VAL A 124 11.75 -6.54 7.08
CA VAL A 124 12.53 -5.65 6.21
C VAL A 124 12.74 -6.33 4.87
N LEU A 125 12.20 -5.73 3.81
CA LEU A 125 12.42 -6.13 2.43
C LEU A 125 13.54 -5.26 1.86
N LYS A 126 14.68 -5.89 1.53
CA LYS A 126 15.83 -5.19 0.96
C LYS A 126 15.78 -5.24 -0.56
N LEU A 127 15.64 -4.09 -1.20
CA LEU A 127 15.62 -3.96 -2.66
C LEU A 127 16.55 -2.82 -3.08
N GLY A 128 17.62 -3.19 -3.75
CA GLY A 128 18.64 -2.24 -4.19
C GLY A 128 19.24 -1.44 -3.03
N SER A 129 19.13 -0.13 -3.13
CA SER A 129 19.68 0.80 -2.14
C SER A 129 18.76 1.07 -0.95
N TYR A 130 17.59 0.40 -0.89
CA TYR A 130 16.56 0.69 0.08
C TYR A 130 16.23 -0.50 0.98
N ASP A 131 16.00 -0.20 2.25
CA ASP A 131 15.42 -1.10 3.25
C ASP A 131 13.96 -0.68 3.48
N PHE A 132 13.02 -1.44 2.91
CA PHE A 132 11.60 -1.22 3.10
C PHE A 132 11.14 -1.94 4.37
N GLN A 133 10.84 -1.18 5.42
CA GLN A 133 10.28 -1.72 6.65
C GLN A 133 8.77 -1.93 6.45
N CYS A 134 8.36 -3.15 6.18
CA CYS A 134 6.95 -3.56 6.09
C CYS A 134 6.45 -3.81 7.51
N ILE A 135 5.63 -2.91 8.01
CA ILE A 135 5.20 -2.85 9.40
C ILE A 135 3.76 -3.34 9.47
N HIS A 136 3.48 -4.39 10.23
CA HIS A 136 2.12 -4.87 10.45
C HIS A 136 1.34 -3.84 11.26
N THR A 137 0.30 -3.31 10.64
CA THR A 137 -0.59 -2.25 11.17
C THR A 137 -2.05 -2.65 10.99
N PRO A 138 -2.50 -3.73 11.68
CA PRO A 138 -3.86 -4.23 11.55
C PRO A 138 -4.87 -3.21 12.06
N GLY A 139 -6.10 -3.38 11.64
CA GLY A 139 -7.24 -2.57 12.10
C GLY A 139 -8.22 -2.28 10.99
N HIS A 140 -7.78 -1.75 9.85
CA HIS A 140 -8.59 -1.60 8.65
C HIS A 140 -8.92 -2.96 8.03
N THR A 141 -7.89 -3.77 7.78
CA THR A 141 -7.98 -5.22 7.58
C THR A 141 -7.06 -5.95 8.56
N PRO A 142 -7.23 -7.27 8.77
CA PRO A 142 -6.31 -8.04 9.63
C PRO A 142 -4.86 -8.03 9.14
N GLY A 143 -4.66 -7.99 7.82
CA GLY A 143 -3.35 -8.03 7.19
C GLY A 143 -2.82 -6.68 6.72
N SER A 144 -3.42 -5.57 7.12
CA SER A 144 -2.94 -4.24 6.76
C SER A 144 -1.49 -4.04 7.16
N ILE A 145 -0.68 -3.51 6.26
CA ILE A 145 0.70 -3.10 6.50
C ILE A 145 0.93 -1.65 6.08
N SER A 146 1.79 -0.97 6.80
CA SER A 146 2.38 0.29 6.36
C SER A 146 3.84 0.05 6.00
N VAL A 147 4.37 0.84 5.05
CA VAL A 147 5.75 0.68 4.59
C VAL A 147 6.54 1.94 4.91
N LEU A 148 7.64 1.80 5.65
CA LEU A 148 8.55 2.90 5.94
C LEU A 148 9.85 2.70 5.15
N VAL A 149 10.31 3.79 4.52
CA VAL A 149 11.60 3.81 3.81
C VAL A 149 12.29 5.15 4.05
N GLU A 150 13.62 5.16 4.02
CA GLU A 150 14.39 6.41 4.11
C GLU A 150 14.89 6.84 2.72
N SER A 151 14.74 8.12 2.41
CA SER A 151 15.30 8.76 1.23
C SER A 151 15.79 10.16 1.59
N GLU A 152 17.02 10.51 1.20
CA GLU A 152 17.63 11.82 1.48
C GLU A 152 17.59 12.22 2.97
N GLY A 153 17.72 11.24 3.88
CA GLY A 153 17.67 11.45 5.33
C GLY A 153 16.27 11.75 5.86
N LYS A 154 15.23 11.52 5.06
CA LYS A 154 13.81 11.64 5.46
C LYS A 154 13.12 10.30 5.49
N LYS A 155 12.29 10.11 6.50
CA LYS A 155 11.41 8.97 6.66
C LYS A 155 10.12 9.17 5.86
N VAL A 156 9.90 8.32 4.85
CA VAL A 156 8.70 8.30 4.01
C VAL A 156 7.85 7.11 4.45
N LEU A 157 6.65 7.37 4.91
CA LEU A 157 5.66 6.38 5.33
C LEU A 157 4.57 6.25 4.28
N PHE A 158 4.41 5.07 3.70
CA PHE A 158 3.24 4.69 2.94
C PHE A 158 2.24 4.08 3.91
N GLY A 159 1.27 4.87 4.32
CA GLY A 159 0.33 4.53 5.38
C GLY A 159 -0.89 3.77 4.86
N GLN A 160 -1.23 4.04 3.62
CA GLN A 160 -2.48 3.58 2.99
C GLN A 160 -3.72 3.95 3.82
N ASP A 161 -4.73 3.12 3.93
CA ASP A 161 -6.04 3.48 4.45
C ASP A 161 -6.10 3.73 5.96
N LEU A 162 -5.31 4.71 6.42
CA LEU A 162 -5.31 5.15 7.81
C LEU A 162 -6.61 5.85 8.22
N HIS A 163 -7.39 6.31 7.27
CA HIS A 163 -8.68 6.96 7.49
C HIS A 163 -9.84 5.97 7.73
N GLY A 164 -9.70 4.71 7.33
CA GLY A 164 -10.77 3.71 7.24
C GLY A 164 -11.25 3.55 5.79
N PRO A 165 -12.48 3.07 5.54
CA PRO A 165 -13.54 2.75 6.52
C PRO A 165 -13.26 1.50 7.34
N PHE A 166 -14.06 1.31 8.42
CA PHE A 166 -14.02 0.10 9.25
C PHE A 166 -15.35 -0.62 9.14
N ASN A 167 -15.31 -1.91 8.80
CA ASN A 167 -16.49 -2.71 8.53
C ASN A 167 -16.26 -4.16 9.03
N GLU A 168 -17.32 -4.79 9.55
CA GLU A 168 -17.25 -6.21 9.98
C GLU A 168 -16.92 -7.15 8.83
N GLY A 169 -17.41 -6.87 7.60
CA GLY A 169 -17.09 -7.65 6.40
C GLY A 169 -15.60 -7.65 6.05
N PHE A 170 -14.88 -6.59 6.42
CA PHE A 170 -13.41 -6.49 6.25
C PHE A 170 -12.64 -7.16 7.40
N LEU A 171 -13.34 -7.64 8.42
CA LEU A 171 -12.79 -8.08 9.69
C LEU A 171 -12.00 -6.95 10.38
N SER A 172 -12.48 -5.71 10.23
CA SER A 172 -11.86 -4.54 10.86
C SER A 172 -11.88 -4.65 12.39
N ASN A 173 -10.83 -4.13 13.04
CA ASN A 173 -10.70 -4.12 14.50
C ASN A 173 -10.19 -2.75 14.98
N LEU A 174 -11.05 -1.99 15.65
CA LEU A 174 -10.69 -0.65 16.10
C LEU A 174 -9.64 -0.63 17.22
N GLN A 175 -9.56 -1.68 18.06
CA GLN A 175 -8.52 -1.77 19.09
C GLN A 175 -7.14 -1.95 18.43
N ASP A 176 -7.03 -2.86 17.46
CA ASP A 176 -5.81 -3.06 16.69
C ASP A 176 -5.43 -1.79 15.93
N TYR A 177 -6.44 -1.12 15.33
CA TYR A 177 -6.24 0.16 14.65
C TYR A 177 -5.65 1.23 15.59
N GLN A 178 -6.18 1.38 16.80
CA GLN A 178 -5.66 2.35 17.78
C GLN A 178 -4.20 2.07 18.15
N MET A 179 -3.83 0.80 18.31
CA MET A 179 -2.45 0.39 18.55
C MET A 179 -1.56 0.65 17.35
N SER A 180 -2.06 0.35 16.16
CA SER A 180 -1.35 0.60 14.88
C SER A 180 -1.08 2.09 14.68
N MET A 181 -2.07 2.95 14.90
CA MET A 181 -1.90 4.40 14.79
C MET A 181 -0.87 4.94 15.78
N GLN A 182 -0.83 4.40 17.02
CA GLN A 182 0.22 4.77 17.97
C GLN A 182 1.60 4.34 17.48
N LYS A 183 1.71 3.11 16.98
CA LYS A 183 2.95 2.59 16.39
C LYS A 183 3.46 3.50 15.26
N LEU A 184 2.56 3.97 14.38
CA LEU A 184 2.91 4.88 13.30
C LEU A 184 3.35 6.27 13.78
N LEU A 185 2.71 6.81 14.84
CA LEU A 185 3.14 8.06 15.46
C LEU A 185 4.56 7.99 16.02
N ASP A 186 4.91 6.83 16.61
CA ASP A 186 6.23 6.60 17.22
C ASP A 186 7.36 6.53 16.18
N LEU A 187 7.03 6.26 14.90
CA LEU A 187 8.00 6.27 13.78
C LEU A 187 8.52 7.68 13.48
N GLN A 188 7.73 8.72 13.78
CA GLN A 188 8.07 10.12 13.50
C GLN A 188 8.43 10.35 12.02
N ALA A 189 7.55 9.90 11.11
CA ALA A 189 7.76 10.06 9.68
C ALA A 189 7.73 11.53 9.25
N ASP A 190 8.58 11.89 8.28
CA ASP A 190 8.65 13.24 7.69
C ASP A 190 7.60 13.46 6.62
N ILE A 191 7.26 12.39 5.89
CA ILE A 191 6.32 12.39 4.77
C ILE A 191 5.39 11.20 4.94
N LEU A 192 4.09 11.42 4.84
CA LEU A 192 3.06 10.38 4.75
C LEU A 192 2.50 10.38 3.33
N CYS A 193 2.54 9.23 2.70
CA CYS A 193 1.90 8.89 1.45
C CYS A 193 0.64 8.07 1.79
N GLU A 194 -0.51 8.70 1.76
CA GLU A 194 -1.79 8.10 2.16
C GLU A 194 -2.52 7.50 0.96
N GLY A 195 -3.40 6.53 1.20
CA GLY A 195 -4.05 5.76 0.14
C GLY A 195 -5.06 6.54 -0.69
N HIS A 196 -5.72 7.56 -0.12
CA HIS A 196 -6.80 8.29 -0.80
C HIS A 196 -6.71 9.81 -0.66
N PHE A 197 -6.12 10.30 0.43
CA PHE A 197 -6.14 11.73 0.75
C PHE A 197 -4.85 12.47 0.39
N GLY A 198 -3.92 11.78 -0.28
CA GLY A 198 -2.72 12.40 -0.85
C GLY A 198 -1.50 12.34 0.07
N ILE A 199 -0.68 13.38 0.00
CA ILE A 199 0.65 13.39 0.60
C ILE A 199 0.72 14.49 1.65
N PHE A 200 1.10 14.12 2.88
CA PHE A 200 1.21 15.02 4.01
C PHE A 200 2.69 15.24 4.38
N GLN A 201 3.09 16.48 4.46
CA GLN A 201 4.41 16.93 4.92
C GLN A 201 4.35 18.41 5.32
N PRO A 202 5.20 18.90 6.26
CA PRO A 202 6.27 18.18 6.96
C PRO A 202 5.75 17.26 8.08
N ALA A 203 6.65 16.69 8.89
CA ALA A 203 6.34 15.74 9.98
C ALA A 203 5.20 16.21 10.92
N SER A 204 5.03 17.52 11.13
CA SER A 204 3.92 18.06 11.92
C SER A 204 2.55 17.78 11.28
N GLN A 205 2.44 17.84 9.96
CA GLN A 205 1.20 17.52 9.24
C GLN A 205 0.95 16.00 9.22
N VAL A 206 2.02 15.19 9.10
CA VAL A 206 1.94 13.72 9.24
C VAL A 206 1.35 13.36 10.61
N ARG A 207 1.94 13.91 11.67
CA ARG A 207 1.46 13.69 13.03
C ARG A 207 0.01 14.12 13.19
N GLN A 208 -0.33 15.33 12.74
CA GLN A 208 -1.70 15.85 12.82
C GLN A 208 -2.71 14.94 12.11
N TYR A 209 -2.37 14.43 10.91
CA TYR A 209 -3.22 13.52 10.15
C TYR A 209 -3.50 12.25 10.95
N ILE A 210 -2.44 11.58 11.45
CA ILE A 210 -2.56 10.34 12.19
C ILE A 210 -3.34 10.55 13.50
N GLU A 211 -3.05 11.62 14.26
CA GLU A 211 -3.76 11.93 15.51
C GLU A 211 -5.24 12.22 15.28
N THR A 212 -5.56 12.95 14.19
CA THR A 212 -6.95 13.26 13.83
C THR A 212 -7.74 12.00 13.55
N HIS A 213 -7.26 11.12 12.67
CA HIS A 213 -7.96 9.88 12.33
C HIS A 213 -7.99 8.89 13.49
N LYS A 214 -6.91 8.80 14.27
CA LYS A 214 -6.88 8.02 15.51
C LYS A 214 -7.98 8.46 16.48
N HIS A 215 -8.22 9.77 16.62
CA HIS A 215 -9.25 10.29 17.51
C HIS A 215 -10.65 10.07 16.95
N GLN A 216 -10.88 10.33 15.66
CA GLN A 216 -12.18 10.19 15.01
C GLN A 216 -12.69 8.75 15.02
N ASN A 217 -11.79 7.76 14.89
CA ASN A 217 -12.12 6.34 14.76
C ASN A 217 -11.97 5.57 16.08
N GLN A 218 -12.32 6.18 17.22
CA GLN A 218 -12.28 5.49 18.52
C GLN A 218 -13.46 4.52 18.73
N THR A 219 -14.62 4.78 18.09
CA THR A 219 -15.88 4.08 18.40
C THR A 219 -16.78 3.80 17.20
N GLN A 220 -16.35 4.01 15.95
CA GLN A 220 -17.23 3.89 14.78
C GLN A 220 -16.92 2.66 13.94
N PHE A 221 -17.91 1.72 13.88
CA PHE A 221 -18.09 0.82 12.74
C PHE A 221 -19.17 1.40 11.81
N ILE A 222 -18.95 1.30 10.51
CA ILE A 222 -19.96 1.61 9.47
C ILE A 222 -20.71 0.34 9.10
#